data_d36733685c2a5f239393ce8657cdabf9
#
_entry.id   d36733685c2a5f239393ce8657cdabf9
#
_cell.length_a   1.000
_cell.length_b   1.000
_cell.length_c   1.000
_cell.angle_alpha   90.00
_cell.angle_beta   90.00
_cell.angle_gamma   90.00
#
_symmetry.space_group_name_H-M   'P 1'
#
loop_
_entity.id
_entity.type
_entity.pdbx_description
1 polymer ?
#
loop_
_entity_poly.entity_id
_entity_poly.type
_entity_poly.pdbx_seq_one_letter_code
_entity_poly.pdbx_strand_id
1 'polypeptide(L)'
;QLDPAYAEQIRQELINDVNKRQINWDALYQTNYGSYDVIHNANGIPGNDVAGLRSHYIVEERIINTTKYNFNSTYNTSIAENINFTAGVTYQSQKNHYYKKLDDLLGGDFYVDINQFGERDFPTNPDAGQNDLNNPNRIVTVGDKLGYNYDLNIKKGSVWMQGVFKFRKMDFFVATEHS
;
A
#
# COMPACT_ATOMS: atom_id res chain seq x y z
N GLN A 1 -25.29 -1.36 16.72
CA GLN A 1 -24.64 -2.35 17.59
C GLN A 1 -25.26 -3.72 17.28
N LEU A 2 -24.48 -4.72 16.90
CA LEU A 2 -24.95 -6.08 16.67
C LEU A 2 -25.46 -6.66 18.01
N ASP A 3 -26.64 -7.31 17.97
CA ASP A 3 -27.13 -8.09 19.10
C ASP A 3 -26.08 -9.12 19.54
N PRO A 4 -25.67 -9.16 20.82
CA PRO A 4 -24.67 -10.11 21.32
C PRO A 4 -25.03 -11.56 21.04
N ALA A 5 -26.31 -11.93 21.08
CA ALA A 5 -26.79 -13.29 20.78
C ALA A 5 -26.59 -13.65 19.30
N TYR A 6 -26.87 -12.73 18.41
CA TYR A 6 -26.64 -12.88 16.97
C TYR A 6 -25.14 -12.95 16.63
N ALA A 7 -24.31 -12.12 17.29
CA ALA A 7 -22.86 -12.18 17.12
C ALA A 7 -22.27 -13.52 17.56
N GLU A 8 -22.77 -14.08 18.67
CA GLU A 8 -22.35 -15.42 19.15
C GLU A 8 -22.81 -16.53 18.20
N GLN A 9 -24.02 -16.44 17.66
CA GLN A 9 -24.51 -17.39 16.65
C GLN A 9 -23.57 -17.41 15.43
N ILE A 10 -23.27 -16.24 14.85
CA ILE A 10 -22.33 -16.12 13.72
C ILE A 10 -20.96 -16.70 14.08
N ARG A 11 -20.46 -16.42 15.28
CA ARG A 11 -19.18 -16.94 15.75
C ARG A 11 -19.18 -18.48 15.76
N GLN A 12 -20.24 -19.09 16.26
CA GLN A 12 -20.38 -20.55 16.30
C GLN A 12 -20.50 -21.15 14.88
N GLU A 13 -21.27 -20.51 14.00
CA GLU A 13 -21.37 -20.93 12.61
C GLU A 13 -20.01 -20.91 11.90
N LEU A 14 -19.22 -19.82 12.08
CA LEU A 14 -17.88 -19.70 11.50
C LEU A 14 -16.86 -20.68 12.10
N ILE A 15 -17.01 -21.09 13.37
CA ILE A 15 -16.15 -22.10 14.00
C ILE A 15 -16.46 -23.50 13.47
N ASN A 16 -17.74 -23.84 13.33
CA ASN A 16 -18.20 -25.19 13.07
C ASN A 16 -18.31 -25.51 11.55
N ASP A 17 -18.42 -24.50 10.69
CA ASP A 17 -18.56 -24.70 9.25
C ASP A 17 -17.38 -24.05 8.49
N VAL A 18 -16.49 -24.91 7.97
CA VAL A 18 -15.33 -24.48 7.17
C VAL A 18 -15.75 -23.73 5.92
N ASN A 19 -16.87 -24.11 5.29
CA ASN A 19 -17.34 -23.48 4.05
C ASN A 19 -17.81 -22.04 4.30
N LYS A 20 -18.39 -21.76 5.47
CA LYS A 20 -18.78 -20.38 5.86
C LYS A 20 -17.58 -19.46 6.13
N ARG A 21 -16.40 -20.03 6.37
CA ARG A 21 -15.15 -19.26 6.55
C ARG A 21 -14.42 -18.97 5.24
N GLN A 22 -14.77 -19.67 4.18
CA GLN A 22 -14.15 -19.49 2.87
C GLN A 22 -14.86 -18.41 2.07
N ILE A 23 -14.11 -17.78 1.16
CA ILE A 23 -14.70 -16.87 0.19
C ILE A 23 -15.63 -17.68 -0.72
N ASN A 24 -16.86 -17.21 -0.86
CA ASN A 24 -17.80 -17.78 -1.82
C ASN A 24 -17.50 -17.25 -3.23
N TRP A 25 -16.54 -17.88 -3.88
CA TRP A 25 -16.09 -17.50 -5.23
C TRP A 25 -17.23 -17.54 -6.24
N ASP A 26 -18.09 -18.54 -6.18
CA ASP A 26 -19.23 -18.67 -7.10
C ASP A 26 -20.17 -17.45 -7.00
N ALA A 27 -20.43 -16.96 -5.80
CA ALA A 27 -21.24 -15.76 -5.61
C ALA A 27 -20.59 -14.51 -6.20
N LEU A 28 -19.25 -14.37 -6.14
CA LEU A 28 -18.53 -13.25 -6.74
C LEU A 28 -18.62 -13.29 -8.27
N TYR A 29 -18.38 -14.46 -8.87
CA TYR A 29 -18.54 -14.67 -10.31
C TYR A 29 -19.98 -14.39 -10.77
N GLN A 30 -20.99 -14.94 -10.08
CA GLN A 30 -22.39 -14.72 -10.43
C GLN A 30 -22.78 -13.24 -10.37
N THR A 31 -22.27 -12.49 -9.40
CA THR A 31 -22.49 -11.05 -9.31
C THR A 31 -21.95 -10.33 -10.54
N ASN A 32 -20.73 -10.65 -10.97
CA ASN A 32 -20.12 -10.05 -12.14
C ASN A 32 -20.84 -10.45 -13.46
N TYR A 33 -21.23 -11.72 -13.60
CA TYR A 33 -22.01 -12.19 -14.77
C TYR A 33 -23.38 -11.51 -14.89
N GLY A 34 -23.99 -11.11 -13.77
CA GLY A 34 -25.26 -10.37 -13.75
C GLY A 34 -25.12 -8.86 -13.97
N SER A 35 -23.91 -8.34 -14.11
CA SER A 35 -23.62 -6.90 -14.02
C SER A 35 -23.30 -6.28 -15.39
N TYR A 36 -24.27 -6.35 -16.33
CA TYR A 36 -24.12 -5.63 -17.60
C TYR A 36 -24.30 -4.12 -17.37
N ASP A 37 -23.36 -3.32 -17.83
CA ASP A 37 -23.36 -1.87 -17.66
C ASP A 37 -22.87 -1.16 -18.94
N VAL A 38 -23.19 0.12 -19.06
CA VAL A 38 -22.70 1.02 -20.12
C VAL A 38 -22.02 2.22 -19.46
N ILE A 39 -20.72 2.28 -19.59
CA ILE A 39 -19.93 3.38 -19.03
C ILE A 39 -19.79 4.48 -20.07
N HIS A 40 -20.48 5.58 -19.84
CA HIS A 40 -20.42 6.74 -20.72
C HIS A 40 -19.15 7.56 -20.50
N ASN A 41 -18.61 8.13 -21.59
CA ASN A 41 -17.39 8.92 -21.59
C ASN A 41 -16.21 8.19 -20.91
N ALA A 42 -16.11 6.89 -21.16
CA ALA A 42 -15.06 6.05 -20.61
C ALA A 42 -13.66 6.62 -20.91
N ASN A 43 -12.76 6.51 -19.95
CA ASN A 43 -11.39 7.04 -20.00
C ASN A 43 -11.35 8.57 -20.18
N GLY A 44 -12.39 9.30 -19.70
CA GLY A 44 -12.46 10.75 -19.84
C GLY A 44 -12.67 11.26 -21.27
N ILE A 45 -13.00 10.39 -22.21
CA ILE A 45 -13.14 10.74 -23.62
C ILE A 45 -14.64 10.96 -23.92
N PRO A 46 -15.08 12.19 -24.26
CA PRO A 46 -16.48 12.45 -24.58
C PRO A 46 -16.99 11.57 -25.73
N GLY A 47 -18.15 10.91 -25.51
CA GLY A 47 -18.76 10.02 -26.49
C GLY A 47 -18.13 8.64 -26.62
N ASN A 48 -17.10 8.33 -25.84
CA ASN A 48 -16.53 6.98 -25.78
C ASN A 48 -17.32 6.13 -24.78
N ASP A 49 -18.29 5.36 -25.27
CA ASP A 49 -19.11 4.50 -24.45
C ASP A 49 -18.60 3.06 -24.51
N VAL A 50 -18.37 2.45 -23.34
CA VAL A 50 -17.93 1.06 -23.20
C VAL A 50 -19.06 0.26 -22.55
N ALA A 51 -19.52 -0.79 -23.24
CA ALA A 51 -20.59 -1.65 -22.79
C ALA A 51 -20.10 -3.10 -22.60
N GLY A 52 -20.58 -3.76 -21.55
CA GLY A 52 -20.22 -5.14 -21.25
C GLY A 52 -20.48 -5.50 -19.80
N LEU A 53 -19.93 -6.63 -19.35
CA LEU A 53 -20.02 -7.08 -17.96
C LEU A 53 -19.02 -6.30 -17.09
N ARG A 54 -19.52 -5.36 -16.30
CA ARG A 54 -18.72 -4.58 -15.35
C ARG A 54 -18.41 -5.42 -14.11
N SER A 55 -17.14 -5.71 -13.84
CA SER A 55 -16.76 -6.37 -12.60
C SER A 55 -16.97 -5.46 -11.39
N HIS A 56 -17.73 -5.93 -10.40
CA HIS A 56 -17.84 -5.32 -9.07
C HIS A 56 -16.83 -5.93 -8.11
N TYR A 57 -16.47 -7.20 -8.33
CA TYR A 57 -15.46 -7.93 -7.59
C TYR A 57 -14.30 -8.28 -8.52
N ILE A 58 -13.10 -8.05 -8.04
CA ILE A 58 -11.85 -8.32 -8.78
C ILE A 58 -10.81 -8.94 -7.84
N VAL A 59 -9.80 -9.57 -8.39
CA VAL A 59 -8.56 -9.88 -7.68
C VAL A 59 -7.52 -8.83 -8.02
N GLU A 60 -6.93 -8.22 -6.99
CA GLU A 60 -5.89 -7.21 -7.13
C GLU A 60 -4.57 -7.68 -6.51
N GLU A 61 -3.46 -7.38 -7.14
CA GLU A 61 -2.13 -7.48 -6.55
C GLU A 61 -1.73 -6.11 -5.97
N ARG A 62 -1.21 -6.10 -4.75
CA ARG A 62 -0.58 -4.92 -4.13
C ARG A 62 0.91 -5.09 -4.16
N ILE A 63 1.59 -4.25 -4.93
CA ILE A 63 3.00 -4.39 -5.22
C ILE A 63 3.77 -3.25 -4.57
N ILE A 64 4.87 -3.61 -3.89
CA ILE A 64 5.80 -2.66 -3.29
C ILE A 64 7.20 -3.03 -3.77
N ASN A 65 7.74 -2.22 -4.67
CA ASN A 65 9.12 -2.35 -5.14
C ASN A 65 10.01 -1.40 -4.35
N THR A 66 10.96 -1.95 -3.61
CA THR A 66 11.89 -1.17 -2.79
C THR A 66 13.30 -1.25 -3.33
N THR A 67 13.90 -0.08 -3.58
CA THR A 67 15.32 0.07 -3.84
C THR A 67 15.95 0.86 -2.69
N LYS A 68 16.96 0.30 -2.04
CA LYS A 68 17.60 0.89 -0.87
C LYS A 68 19.12 0.87 -1.02
N TYR A 69 19.74 2.04 -0.83
CA TYR A 69 21.17 2.21 -0.75
C TYR A 69 21.55 2.66 0.66
N ASN A 70 22.54 2.00 1.26
CA ASN A 70 23.08 2.37 2.57
C ASN A 70 24.58 2.58 2.43
N PHE A 71 25.06 3.66 3.00
CA PHE A 71 26.47 3.93 3.17
C PHE A 71 26.75 4.12 4.66
N ASN A 72 27.78 3.43 5.17
CA ASN A 72 28.25 3.57 6.53
C ASN A 72 29.77 3.70 6.50
N SER A 73 30.31 4.64 7.25
CA SER A 73 31.74 4.77 7.46
C SER A 73 32.01 5.06 8.94
N THR A 74 33.00 4.40 9.49
CA THR A 74 33.41 4.54 10.88
C THR A 74 34.92 4.77 10.94
N TYR A 75 35.35 5.76 11.71
CA TYR A 75 36.71 6.08 11.98
C TYR A 75 37.01 5.88 13.47
N ASN A 76 38.08 5.13 13.79
CA ASN A 76 38.53 4.89 15.16
C ASN A 76 39.96 5.35 15.29
N THR A 77 40.28 6.03 16.37
CA THR A 77 41.67 6.42 16.69
C THR A 77 41.85 6.54 18.20
N SER A 78 43.08 6.29 18.64
CA SER A 78 43.50 6.65 20.00
C SER A 78 44.20 8.01 19.97
N ILE A 79 43.58 9.00 20.61
CA ILE A 79 44.14 10.36 20.70
C ILE A 79 45.27 10.41 21.75
N ALA A 80 45.12 9.60 22.80
CA ALA A 80 46.10 9.40 23.85
C ALA A 80 46.01 7.96 24.37
N GLU A 81 46.96 7.52 25.20
CA GLU A 81 46.95 6.17 25.80
C GLU A 81 45.67 5.82 26.54
N ASN A 82 44.99 6.84 27.06
CA ASN A 82 43.79 6.70 27.86
C ASN A 82 42.55 7.29 27.19
N ILE A 83 42.63 7.73 25.91
CA ILE A 83 41.50 8.34 25.19
C ILE A 83 41.35 7.69 23.83
N ASN A 84 40.20 7.01 23.65
CA ASN A 84 39.80 6.46 22.36
C ASN A 84 38.67 7.29 21.78
N PHE A 85 38.80 7.67 20.54
CA PHE A 85 37.76 8.42 19.79
C PHE A 85 37.25 7.58 18.63
N THR A 86 35.95 7.57 18.49
CA THR A 86 35.24 6.93 17.37
C THR A 86 34.27 7.93 16.78
N ALA A 87 34.23 8.05 15.47
CA ALA A 87 33.25 8.82 14.77
C ALA A 87 32.72 8.03 13.57
N GLY A 88 31.49 8.29 13.20
CA GLY A 88 30.88 7.63 12.04
C GLY A 88 29.88 8.51 11.34
N VAL A 89 29.66 8.17 10.09
CA VAL A 89 28.63 8.76 9.24
C VAL A 89 27.81 7.65 8.62
N THR A 90 26.49 7.84 8.60
CA THR A 90 25.56 6.96 7.91
C THR A 90 24.76 7.74 6.89
N TYR A 91 24.47 7.13 5.76
CA TYR A 91 23.56 7.67 4.76
C TYR A 91 22.70 6.56 4.20
N GLN A 92 21.39 6.82 4.11
CA GLN A 92 20.42 5.92 3.50
C GLN A 92 19.61 6.68 2.45
N SER A 93 19.47 6.09 1.27
CA SER A 93 18.50 6.51 0.25
C SER A 93 17.62 5.33 -0.08
N GLN A 94 16.31 5.50 0.04
CA GLN A 94 15.32 4.47 -0.23
C GLN A 94 14.23 5.03 -1.11
N LYS A 95 13.89 4.30 -2.18
CA LYS A 95 12.75 4.54 -3.05
C LYS A 95 11.82 3.35 -2.94
N ASN A 96 10.56 3.60 -2.58
CA ASN A 96 9.49 2.62 -2.60
C ASN A 96 8.48 3.03 -3.67
N HIS A 97 8.21 2.13 -4.61
CA HIS A 97 7.18 2.28 -5.62
C HIS A 97 5.97 1.43 -5.22
N TYR A 98 4.85 2.08 -4.93
CA TYR A 98 3.60 1.46 -4.49
C TYR A 98 2.58 1.52 -5.62
N TYR A 99 2.02 0.38 -5.99
CA TYR A 99 0.92 0.35 -6.96
C TYR A 99 0.07 -0.90 -6.78
N LYS A 100 -1.13 -0.84 -7.32
CA LYS A 100 -2.02 -1.98 -7.48
C LYS A 100 -2.07 -2.40 -8.94
N LYS A 101 -2.25 -3.67 -9.18
CA LYS A 101 -2.44 -4.26 -10.50
C LYS A 101 -3.66 -5.17 -10.48
N LEU A 102 -4.49 -5.11 -11.51
CA LEU A 102 -5.61 -6.01 -11.68
C LEU A 102 -5.09 -7.38 -12.12
N ASP A 103 -5.45 -8.42 -11.36
CA ASP A 103 -5.03 -9.80 -11.63
C ASP A 103 -6.14 -10.63 -12.26
N ASP A 104 -7.39 -10.51 -11.76
CA ASP A 104 -8.54 -11.23 -12.31
C ASP A 104 -9.81 -10.39 -12.22
N LEU A 105 -10.61 -10.40 -13.27
CA LEU A 105 -11.91 -9.75 -13.39
C LEU A 105 -13.08 -10.59 -12.82
N LEU A 106 -12.81 -11.83 -12.42
CA LEU A 106 -13.82 -12.78 -11.92
C LEU A 106 -15.04 -12.88 -12.83
N GLY A 107 -14.77 -13.04 -14.14
CA GLY A 107 -15.79 -13.29 -15.16
C GLY A 107 -16.43 -12.05 -15.78
N GLY A 108 -16.06 -10.83 -15.41
CA GLY A 108 -16.45 -9.62 -16.12
C GLY A 108 -15.57 -9.31 -17.33
N ASP A 109 -15.98 -8.34 -18.14
CA ASP A 109 -15.25 -7.88 -19.32
C ASP A 109 -14.25 -6.76 -18.95
N PHE A 110 -14.60 -5.93 -17.97
CA PHE A 110 -13.79 -4.81 -17.51
C PHE A 110 -14.12 -4.42 -16.06
N TYR A 111 -13.23 -3.65 -15.46
CA TYR A 111 -13.45 -2.95 -14.18
C TYR A 111 -13.35 -1.43 -14.41
N VAL A 112 -14.17 -0.65 -13.72
CA VAL A 112 -14.07 0.81 -13.70
C VAL A 112 -13.24 1.23 -12.51
N ASP A 113 -12.14 1.95 -12.74
CA ASP A 113 -11.18 2.36 -11.70
C ASP A 113 -11.73 3.50 -10.85
N ILE A 114 -12.73 3.19 -10.05
CA ILE A 114 -13.38 4.12 -9.13
C ILE A 114 -13.45 3.55 -7.71
N ASN A 115 -13.67 4.44 -6.76
CA ASN A 115 -14.03 4.08 -5.40
C ASN A 115 -15.55 3.83 -5.33
N GLN A 116 -15.95 2.57 -5.28
CA GLN A 116 -17.36 2.16 -5.22
C GLN A 116 -18.12 2.74 -4.00
N PHE A 117 -17.43 3.03 -2.90
CA PHE A 117 -18.04 3.72 -1.76
C PHE A 117 -18.36 5.18 -2.09
N GLY A 118 -17.46 5.87 -2.80
CA GLY A 118 -17.70 7.23 -3.28
C GLY A 118 -18.87 7.29 -4.26
N GLU A 119 -18.94 6.35 -5.20
CA GLU A 119 -20.06 6.22 -6.14
C GLU A 119 -21.40 6.01 -5.41
N ARG A 120 -21.42 5.13 -4.41
CA ARG A 120 -22.62 4.83 -3.62
C ARG A 120 -23.05 5.98 -2.71
N ASP A 121 -22.10 6.57 -1.98
CA ASP A 121 -22.38 7.53 -0.90
C ASP A 121 -22.61 8.96 -1.44
N PHE A 122 -22.12 9.26 -2.65
CA PHE A 122 -22.25 10.55 -3.32
C PHE A 122 -22.77 10.43 -4.76
N PRO A 123 -23.97 9.85 -4.99
CA PRO A 123 -24.47 9.52 -6.33
C PRO A 123 -24.72 10.76 -7.20
N THR A 124 -24.81 11.96 -6.61
CA THR A 124 -25.01 13.23 -7.33
C THR A 124 -23.70 13.94 -7.67
N ASN A 125 -22.56 13.44 -7.18
CA ASN A 125 -21.24 14.00 -7.46
C ASN A 125 -20.38 12.97 -8.22
N PRO A 126 -20.29 13.05 -9.55
CA PRO A 126 -19.58 12.08 -10.36
C PRO A 126 -18.06 12.01 -10.07
N ASP A 127 -17.50 13.09 -9.50
CA ASP A 127 -16.06 13.15 -9.18
C ASP A 127 -15.71 12.47 -7.85
N ALA A 128 -16.70 12.29 -6.96
CA ALA A 128 -16.44 11.76 -5.61
C ALA A 128 -15.91 10.31 -5.61
N GLY A 129 -16.23 9.54 -6.63
CA GLY A 129 -15.78 8.16 -6.80
C GLY A 129 -14.50 8.03 -7.63
N GLN A 130 -14.06 9.05 -8.34
CA GLN A 130 -12.95 8.93 -9.29
C GLN A 130 -11.59 8.77 -8.57
N ASN A 131 -10.83 7.75 -8.94
CA ASN A 131 -9.44 7.58 -8.49
C ASN A 131 -8.46 8.49 -9.27
N ASP A 132 -8.81 8.85 -10.50
CA ASP A 132 -8.06 9.75 -11.36
C ASP A 132 -9.00 10.77 -12.03
N LEU A 133 -9.00 12.02 -11.55
CA LEU A 133 -9.82 13.10 -12.09
C LEU A 133 -9.37 13.55 -13.50
N ASN A 134 -8.14 13.27 -13.91
CA ASN A 134 -7.68 13.57 -15.26
C ASN A 134 -8.12 12.51 -16.27
N ASN A 135 -8.57 11.35 -15.79
CA ASN A 135 -8.99 10.23 -16.61
C ASN A 135 -10.23 9.56 -15.97
N PRO A 136 -11.34 10.30 -15.85
CA PRO A 136 -12.55 9.79 -15.20
C PRO A 136 -13.13 8.59 -15.93
N ASN A 137 -13.86 7.74 -15.20
CA ASN A 137 -14.43 6.50 -15.70
C ASN A 137 -13.41 5.59 -16.40
N ARG A 138 -12.21 5.53 -15.86
CA ARG A 138 -11.13 4.76 -16.44
C ARG A 138 -11.46 3.28 -16.47
N ILE A 139 -11.44 2.70 -17.66
CA ILE A 139 -11.61 1.26 -17.88
C ILE A 139 -10.25 0.59 -17.70
N VAL A 140 -10.24 -0.47 -16.89
CA VAL A 140 -9.03 -1.28 -16.65
C VAL A 140 -9.34 -2.76 -16.87
N THR A 141 -8.35 -3.47 -17.36
CA THR A 141 -8.36 -4.90 -17.67
C THR A 141 -7.24 -5.61 -16.95
N VAL A 142 -7.18 -6.94 -17.05
CA VAL A 142 -6.14 -7.75 -16.43
C VAL A 142 -4.75 -7.25 -16.84
N GLY A 143 -3.91 -6.99 -15.86
CA GLY A 143 -2.56 -6.47 -16.04
C GLY A 143 -2.42 -4.95 -15.88
N ASP A 144 -3.52 -4.20 -15.95
CA ASP A 144 -3.50 -2.75 -15.76
C ASP A 144 -3.28 -2.36 -14.29
N LYS A 145 -2.65 -1.20 -14.09
CA LYS A 145 -2.58 -0.58 -12.76
C LYS A 145 -3.90 0.10 -12.46
N LEU A 146 -4.34 0.06 -11.17
CA LEU A 146 -5.58 0.67 -10.71
C LEU A 146 -5.42 1.31 -9.33
N GLY A 147 -6.36 2.19 -8.97
CA GLY A 147 -6.43 2.83 -7.68
C GLY A 147 -5.27 3.79 -7.46
N TYR A 148 -4.14 3.30 -6.93
CA TYR A 148 -2.98 4.13 -6.66
C TYR A 148 -1.71 3.64 -7.37
N ASN A 149 -0.84 4.61 -7.71
CA ASN A 149 0.49 4.37 -8.28
C ASN A 149 1.39 5.56 -7.92
N TYR A 150 2.24 5.41 -6.89
CA TYR A 150 3.09 6.51 -6.40
C TYR A 150 4.44 6.04 -5.90
N ASP A 151 5.38 6.96 -5.86
CA ASP A 151 6.72 6.77 -5.33
C ASP A 151 6.88 7.47 -3.98
N LEU A 152 7.45 6.79 -3.00
CA LEU A 152 7.89 7.35 -1.74
C LEU A 152 9.42 7.34 -1.68
N ASN A 153 10.03 8.53 -1.62
CA ASN A 153 11.46 8.69 -1.52
C ASN A 153 11.84 9.10 -0.09
N ILE A 154 12.71 8.32 0.54
CA ILE A 154 13.20 8.53 1.91
C ILE A 154 14.71 8.70 1.84
N LYS A 155 15.20 9.80 2.39
CA LYS A 155 16.64 10.03 2.57
C LYS A 155 16.91 10.31 4.04
N LYS A 156 17.88 9.63 4.60
CA LYS A 156 18.33 9.79 5.99
C LYS A 156 19.84 9.90 6.01
N GLY A 157 20.34 10.79 6.86
CA GLY A 157 21.77 10.89 7.10
C GLY A 157 22.00 11.14 8.58
N SER A 158 23.00 10.52 9.17
CA SER A 158 23.43 10.82 10.54
C SER A 158 24.93 10.88 10.65
N VAL A 159 25.40 11.70 11.58
CA VAL A 159 26.78 11.77 12.02
C VAL A 159 26.80 11.55 13.52
N TRP A 160 27.67 10.68 13.97
CA TRP A 160 27.80 10.39 15.37
C TRP A 160 29.29 10.38 15.79
N MET A 161 29.54 10.66 17.03
CA MET A 161 30.86 10.58 17.61
C MET A 161 30.80 10.10 19.06
N GLN A 162 31.88 9.43 19.49
CA GLN A 162 32.02 8.89 20.83
C GLN A 162 33.46 9.04 21.30
N GLY A 163 33.64 9.50 22.53
CA GLY A 163 34.88 9.51 23.25
C GLY A 163 34.83 8.57 24.45
N VAL A 164 35.81 7.68 24.57
CA VAL A 164 36.00 6.78 25.72
C VAL A 164 37.24 7.22 26.48
N PHE A 165 37.07 7.53 27.75
CA PHE A 165 38.13 8.04 28.64
C PHE A 165 38.40 7.02 29.74
N LYS A 166 39.63 6.54 29.84
CA LYS A 166 40.06 5.53 30.80
C LYS A 166 41.02 6.13 31.82
N PHE A 167 40.62 6.13 33.08
CA PHE A 167 41.43 6.58 34.17
C PHE A 167 41.69 5.45 35.16
N ARG A 168 42.69 5.60 36.01
CA ARG A 168 43.14 4.54 36.94
C ARG A 168 42.03 3.96 37.84
N LYS A 169 41.00 4.72 38.12
CA LYS A 169 39.90 4.31 39.03
C LYS A 169 38.52 4.39 38.43
N MET A 170 38.38 4.91 37.21
CA MET A 170 37.05 5.06 36.56
C MET A 170 37.23 5.17 35.06
N ASP A 171 36.26 4.65 34.33
CA ASP A 171 36.10 4.85 32.91
C ASP A 171 34.75 5.56 32.66
N PHE A 172 34.72 6.46 31.71
CA PHE A 172 33.47 7.08 31.24
C PHE A 172 33.50 7.30 29.74
N PHE A 173 32.34 7.39 29.16
CA PHE A 173 32.21 7.72 27.76
C PHE A 173 31.22 8.89 27.54
N VAL A 174 31.41 9.62 26.46
CA VAL A 174 30.53 10.65 25.96
C VAL A 174 30.23 10.32 24.50
N ALA A 175 28.94 10.34 24.15
CA ALA A 175 28.49 10.11 22.78
C ALA A 175 27.46 11.14 22.37
N THR A 176 27.47 11.50 21.10
CA THR A 176 26.45 12.35 20.47
C THR A 176 26.12 11.87 19.07
N GLU A 177 24.89 12.05 18.65
CA GLU A 177 24.41 11.78 17.31
C GLU A 177 23.54 12.93 16.84
N HIS A 178 23.66 13.23 15.55
CA HIS A 178 22.79 14.19 14.85
C HIS A 178 22.28 13.52 13.59
N SER A 179 20.93 13.55 13.39
CA SER A 179 20.22 12.94 12.25
C SER A 179 19.20 13.89 11.65
#